data_4b0594ab343b82d185e84a0e973281bd
#
_entry.id   4b0594ab343b82d185e84a0e973281bd
#
_cell.length_a   1.000
_cell.length_b   1.000
_cell.length_c   1.000
_cell.angle_alpha   90.00
_cell.angle_beta   90.00
_cell.angle_gamma   90.00
#
_symmetry.space_group_name_H-M   'P 1'
#
loop_
_entity.id
_entity.type
_entity.pdbx_description
1 polymer ?
#
loop_
_entity_poly.entity_id
_entity_poly.type
_entity_poly.pdbx_seq_one_letter_code
_entity_poly.pdbx_strand_id
1 'polypeptide(L)'
;MHSITNFADLDLTKQYSDYLLWQFSERVELIKGFILKMSPAPSRKHQTVSQNLNYKIYSFFNNHSCNVFVAPFDVRLPIKSAKKDSTVVQPDICIICDENKLDDQGCNGAPDLIVEILSPKSSKHDVDTKFKLYQESGVKEYWIVETEERFVLVYSLENNIYIGQKPFSVGEIIQSKIFPEMKIPVVDVFHKI
;
A
#
# COMPACT_ATOMS: atom_id res chain seq x y z
N MET A 1 7.00 16.41 -26.11
CA MET A 1 6.49 16.42 -24.73
C MET A 1 7.64 16.84 -23.82
N HIS A 2 7.46 17.84 -22.99
CA HIS A 2 8.51 18.26 -22.04
C HIS A 2 8.37 17.43 -20.77
N SER A 3 9.41 16.70 -20.41
CA SER A 3 9.48 16.00 -19.13
C SER A 3 9.58 17.02 -18.00
N ILE A 4 8.78 16.85 -16.95
CA ILE A 4 8.85 17.70 -15.76
C ILE A 4 9.87 17.08 -14.81
N THR A 5 10.94 17.82 -14.50
CA THR A 5 12.06 17.37 -13.68
C THR A 5 12.18 18.10 -12.34
N ASN A 6 11.42 19.18 -12.14
CA ASN A 6 11.46 20.00 -10.94
C ASN A 6 10.05 20.14 -10.34
N PHE A 7 9.93 19.93 -9.01
CA PHE A 7 8.65 20.10 -8.28
C PHE A 7 8.11 21.53 -8.32
N ALA A 8 8.97 22.55 -8.46
CA ALA A 8 8.56 23.94 -8.54
C ALA A 8 7.73 24.28 -9.80
N ASP A 9 7.81 23.45 -10.84
CA ASP A 9 7.12 23.64 -12.11
C ASP A 9 5.72 23.00 -12.14
N LEU A 10 5.24 22.49 -11.00
CA LEU A 10 4.00 21.75 -10.91
C LEU A 10 2.83 22.62 -10.41
N ASP A 11 1.82 22.71 -11.22
CA ASP A 11 0.48 23.11 -10.79
C ASP A 11 -0.15 21.99 -9.92
N LEU A 12 -0.78 22.36 -8.80
CA LEU A 12 -1.22 21.46 -7.72
C LEU A 12 -2.48 20.63 -8.03
N THR A 13 -2.90 20.51 -9.29
CA THR A 13 -4.12 19.77 -9.68
C THR A 13 -3.84 18.70 -10.73
N LYS A 14 -2.95 17.76 -10.40
CA LYS A 14 -2.43 16.77 -11.35
C LYS A 14 -3.27 15.50 -11.43
N GLN A 15 -3.16 14.81 -12.55
CA GLN A 15 -3.80 13.53 -12.84
C GLN A 15 -2.72 12.48 -13.20
N TYR A 16 -3.12 11.24 -13.33
CA TYR A 16 -2.22 10.14 -13.69
C TYR A 16 -1.49 10.36 -15.01
N SER A 17 -2.15 10.99 -15.99
CA SER A 17 -1.51 11.36 -17.26
C SER A 17 -0.32 12.32 -17.09
N ASP A 18 -0.37 13.19 -16.08
CA ASP A 18 0.76 14.07 -15.74
C ASP A 18 1.85 13.27 -15.02
N TYR A 19 1.46 12.40 -14.08
CA TYR A 19 2.36 11.53 -13.32
C TYR A 19 3.26 10.68 -14.22
N LEU A 20 2.71 10.11 -15.30
CA LEU A 20 3.47 9.32 -16.28
C LEU A 20 4.57 10.09 -17.02
N LEU A 21 4.49 11.42 -17.06
CA LEU A 21 5.48 12.27 -17.72
C LEU A 21 6.60 12.73 -16.77
N TRP A 22 6.50 12.41 -15.50
CA TRP A 22 7.46 12.88 -14.51
C TRP A 22 8.74 12.04 -14.53
N GLN A 23 9.88 12.73 -14.47
CA GLN A 23 11.21 12.13 -14.38
C GLN A 23 11.96 12.72 -13.18
N PHE A 24 11.37 12.55 -11.99
CA PHE A 24 12.03 12.97 -10.77
C PHE A 24 13.14 11.98 -10.38
N SER A 25 14.19 12.47 -9.74
CA SER A 25 15.21 11.64 -9.09
C SER A 25 14.67 10.92 -7.85
N GLU A 26 13.56 11.40 -7.30
CA GLU A 26 12.90 10.87 -6.11
C GLU A 26 11.57 10.20 -6.50
N ARG A 27 11.23 9.13 -5.79
CA ARG A 27 9.91 8.50 -5.93
C ARG A 27 8.84 9.42 -5.35
N VAL A 28 7.68 9.47 -6.00
CA VAL A 28 6.55 10.30 -5.60
C VAL A 28 5.26 9.52 -5.64
N GLU A 29 4.31 9.89 -4.81
CA GLU A 29 2.91 9.50 -4.88
C GLU A 29 2.07 10.72 -5.28
N LEU A 30 0.91 10.47 -5.86
CA LEU A 30 -0.08 11.49 -6.18
C LEU A 30 -1.31 11.24 -5.30
N ILE A 31 -1.67 12.17 -4.43
CA ILE A 31 -2.83 12.03 -3.55
C ILE A 31 -3.78 13.19 -3.76
N LYS A 32 -4.95 12.90 -4.33
CA LYS A 32 -6.01 13.90 -4.65
C LYS A 32 -5.48 15.10 -5.46
N GLY A 33 -4.54 14.83 -6.38
CA GLY A 33 -3.91 15.85 -7.22
C GLY A 33 -2.69 16.53 -6.60
N PHE A 34 -2.32 16.17 -5.37
CA PHE A 34 -1.12 16.71 -4.70
C PHE A 34 0.02 15.72 -4.78
N ILE A 35 1.22 16.20 -5.08
CA ILE A 35 2.43 15.40 -5.13
C ILE A 35 3.00 15.25 -3.74
N LEU A 36 3.21 14.00 -3.33
CA LEU A 36 3.89 13.66 -2.10
C LEU A 36 5.23 12.97 -2.42
N LYS A 37 6.31 13.51 -1.88
CA LYS A 37 7.61 12.83 -1.93
C LYS A 37 7.58 11.59 -1.06
N MET A 38 7.98 10.45 -1.61
CA MET A 38 8.19 9.26 -0.82
C MET A 38 9.48 9.40 0.02
N SER A 39 9.55 8.66 1.11
CA SER A 39 10.78 8.55 1.90
C SER A 39 11.94 8.06 1.03
N PRO A 40 13.20 8.43 1.37
CA PRO A 40 14.38 7.82 0.77
C PRO A 40 14.31 6.29 0.84
N ALA A 41 15.25 5.63 0.14
CA ALA A 41 15.31 4.17 0.09
C ALA A 41 15.01 3.51 1.45
N PRO A 42 14.15 2.46 1.46
CA PRO A 42 13.73 1.82 2.70
C PRO A 42 14.91 1.20 3.46
N SER A 43 14.80 1.17 4.79
CA SER A 43 15.83 0.59 5.67
C SER A 43 15.97 -0.92 5.46
N ARG A 44 17.12 -1.48 5.93
CA ARG A 44 17.31 -2.95 5.94
C ARG A 44 16.18 -3.68 6.66
N LYS A 45 15.73 -3.19 7.83
CA LYS A 45 14.61 -3.79 8.57
C LYS A 45 13.34 -3.83 7.73
N HIS A 46 12.97 -2.70 7.13
CA HIS A 46 11.81 -2.60 6.25
C HIS A 46 11.89 -3.61 5.10
N GLN A 47 13.03 -3.69 4.41
CA GLN A 47 13.23 -4.64 3.31
C GLN A 47 13.14 -6.10 3.78
N THR A 48 13.70 -6.44 4.96
CA THR A 48 13.62 -7.79 5.51
C THR A 48 12.16 -8.16 5.81
N VAL A 49 11.40 -7.27 6.44
CA VAL A 49 9.97 -7.49 6.72
C VAL A 49 9.17 -7.62 5.43
N SER A 50 9.43 -6.75 4.45
CA SER A 50 8.76 -6.81 3.14
C SER A 50 8.99 -8.16 2.45
N GLN A 51 10.23 -8.66 2.44
CA GLN A 51 10.55 -9.97 1.86
C GLN A 51 9.86 -11.13 2.60
N ASN A 52 9.89 -11.11 3.94
CA ASN A 52 9.27 -12.15 4.76
C ASN A 52 7.76 -12.21 4.52
N LEU A 53 7.09 -11.06 4.55
CA LEU A 53 5.65 -10.96 4.28
C LEU A 53 5.32 -11.37 2.86
N ASN A 54 6.04 -10.84 1.87
CA ASN A 54 5.82 -11.18 0.47
C ASN A 54 5.93 -12.69 0.25
N TYR A 55 6.95 -13.33 0.82
CA TYR A 55 7.11 -14.79 0.71
C TYR A 55 5.90 -15.55 1.25
N LYS A 56 5.39 -15.17 2.43
CA LYS A 56 4.23 -15.83 3.06
C LYS A 56 2.94 -15.58 2.28
N ILE A 57 2.70 -14.34 1.90
CA ILE A 57 1.52 -13.95 1.13
C ILE A 57 1.54 -14.60 -0.26
N TYR A 58 2.65 -14.46 -0.99
CA TYR A 58 2.79 -15.05 -2.33
C TYR A 58 2.66 -16.57 -2.30
N SER A 59 3.25 -17.25 -1.31
CA SER A 59 3.12 -18.71 -1.17
C SER A 59 1.67 -19.15 -0.97
N PHE A 60 0.86 -18.38 -0.25
CA PHE A 60 -0.56 -18.64 -0.09
C PHE A 60 -1.32 -18.44 -1.41
N PHE A 61 -1.03 -17.35 -2.14
CA PHE A 61 -1.73 -17.01 -3.37
C PHE A 61 -1.20 -17.70 -4.63
N ASN A 62 -0.11 -18.45 -4.57
CA ASN A 62 0.53 -19.09 -5.75
C ASN A 62 -0.43 -19.97 -6.59
N ASN A 63 -1.43 -20.58 -5.95
CA ASN A 63 -2.47 -21.37 -6.63
C ASN A 63 -3.86 -20.74 -6.49
N HIS A 64 -3.92 -19.43 -6.28
CA HIS A 64 -5.16 -18.67 -6.11
C HIS A 64 -5.37 -17.75 -7.32
N SER A 65 -6.61 -17.33 -7.57
CA SER A 65 -6.93 -16.41 -8.67
C SER A 65 -6.49 -14.96 -8.42
N CYS A 66 -6.04 -14.63 -7.21
CA CYS A 66 -5.59 -13.27 -6.89
C CYS A 66 -4.10 -13.10 -7.18
N ASN A 67 -3.74 -11.91 -7.64
CA ASN A 67 -2.38 -11.51 -7.91
C ASN A 67 -1.78 -10.74 -6.74
N VAL A 68 -0.48 -10.95 -6.48
CA VAL A 68 0.28 -10.26 -5.43
C VAL A 68 1.35 -9.40 -6.08
N PHE A 69 1.38 -8.12 -5.73
CA PHE A 69 2.39 -7.18 -6.22
C PHE A 69 3.10 -6.51 -5.04
N VAL A 70 4.37 -6.18 -5.26
CA VAL A 70 5.22 -5.45 -4.31
C VAL A 70 5.69 -4.13 -4.92
N ALA A 71 5.98 -3.15 -4.09
CA ALA A 71 6.52 -1.87 -4.55
C ALA A 71 7.85 -2.04 -5.32
N PRO A 72 8.09 -1.26 -6.40
CA PRO A 72 7.21 -0.22 -6.96
C PRO A 72 6.09 -0.80 -7.85
N PHE A 73 4.86 -0.54 -7.53
CA PHE A 73 3.70 -0.92 -8.33
C PHE A 73 2.61 0.14 -8.17
N ASP A 74 2.21 0.76 -9.26
CA ASP A 74 1.25 1.87 -9.24
C ASP A 74 -0.17 1.38 -9.02
N VAL A 75 -0.83 1.96 -8.02
CA VAL A 75 -2.24 1.73 -7.71
C VAL A 75 -3.01 3.05 -7.85
N ARG A 76 -3.86 3.14 -8.86
CA ARG A 76 -4.74 4.27 -9.13
C ARG A 76 -6.05 4.10 -8.37
N LEU A 77 -6.21 4.84 -7.29
CA LEU A 77 -7.36 4.69 -6.39
C LEU A 77 -8.57 5.52 -6.84
N PRO A 78 -9.79 4.93 -6.85
CA PRO A 78 -11.02 5.64 -7.15
C PRO A 78 -11.48 6.47 -5.94
N ILE A 79 -11.09 7.74 -5.88
CA ILE A 79 -11.44 8.63 -4.77
C ILE A 79 -12.65 9.47 -5.15
N LYS A 80 -13.77 9.29 -4.46
CA LYS A 80 -15.03 10.00 -4.74
C LYS A 80 -14.95 11.50 -4.50
N SER A 81 -14.14 11.93 -3.51
CA SER A 81 -13.96 13.33 -3.14
C SER A 81 -12.96 14.09 -4.01
N ALA A 82 -12.36 13.43 -5.02
CA ALA A 82 -11.31 13.99 -5.87
C ALA A 82 -11.63 13.83 -7.36
N LYS A 83 -10.86 14.48 -8.23
CA LYS A 83 -10.95 14.27 -9.67
C LYS A 83 -10.58 12.81 -10.00
N LYS A 84 -11.18 12.29 -11.06
CA LYS A 84 -10.82 10.97 -11.58
C LYS A 84 -9.30 10.92 -11.86
N ASP A 85 -8.69 9.78 -11.56
CA ASP A 85 -7.26 9.50 -11.81
C ASP A 85 -6.28 10.52 -11.16
N SER A 86 -6.68 11.15 -10.06
CA SER A 86 -5.86 12.10 -9.31
C SER A 86 -5.17 11.49 -8.08
N THR A 87 -5.23 10.16 -7.93
CA THR A 87 -4.61 9.47 -6.80
C THR A 87 -3.88 8.22 -7.26
N VAL A 88 -2.57 8.21 -7.07
CA VAL A 88 -1.67 7.11 -7.40
C VAL A 88 -0.76 6.86 -6.21
N VAL A 89 -0.81 5.65 -5.66
CA VAL A 89 0.01 5.23 -4.53
C VAL A 89 0.84 4.00 -4.90
N GLN A 90 1.91 3.76 -4.17
CA GLN A 90 2.77 2.57 -4.33
C GLN A 90 2.88 1.84 -2.99
N PRO A 91 1.85 1.07 -2.60
CA PRO A 91 1.88 0.32 -1.35
C PRO A 91 3.00 -0.73 -1.35
N ASP A 92 3.54 -1.04 -0.17
CA ASP A 92 4.62 -2.02 -0.05
C ASP A 92 4.22 -3.40 -0.59
N ILE A 93 2.99 -3.86 -0.30
CA ILE A 93 2.40 -5.07 -0.88
C ILE A 93 0.92 -4.82 -1.16
N CYS A 94 0.39 -5.29 -2.28
CA CYS A 94 -1.04 -5.30 -2.54
C CYS A 94 -1.50 -6.61 -3.19
N ILE A 95 -2.76 -6.97 -2.92
CA ILE A 95 -3.41 -8.18 -3.43
C ILE A 95 -4.65 -7.75 -4.22
N ILE A 96 -4.76 -8.26 -5.45
CA ILE A 96 -5.81 -7.90 -6.41
C ILE A 96 -6.42 -9.18 -6.96
N CYS A 97 -7.72 -9.38 -6.71
CA CYS A 97 -8.45 -10.58 -7.14
C CYS A 97 -9.29 -10.36 -8.40
N ASP A 98 -9.55 -9.11 -8.76
CA ASP A 98 -10.25 -8.75 -9.99
C ASP A 98 -9.25 -8.34 -11.06
N GLU A 99 -8.99 -9.24 -12.01
CA GLU A 99 -8.04 -9.00 -13.12
C GLU A 99 -8.44 -7.83 -14.02
N ASN A 100 -9.72 -7.45 -14.06
CA ASN A 100 -10.16 -6.27 -14.84
C ASN A 100 -9.61 -4.95 -14.28
N LYS A 101 -9.07 -4.95 -13.07
CA LYS A 101 -8.37 -3.81 -12.49
C LYS A 101 -6.90 -3.72 -12.90
N LEU A 102 -6.35 -4.74 -13.57
CA LEU A 102 -4.94 -4.80 -13.95
C LEU A 102 -4.75 -4.36 -15.39
N ASP A 103 -3.73 -3.54 -15.62
CA ASP A 103 -3.20 -3.22 -16.93
C ASP A 103 -1.67 -3.15 -16.89
N ASP A 104 -1.01 -2.92 -18.02
CA ASP A 104 0.47 -2.86 -18.13
C ASP A 104 1.11 -1.75 -17.26
N GLN A 105 0.31 -0.82 -16.75
CA GLN A 105 0.76 0.32 -15.93
C GLN A 105 0.48 0.10 -14.44
N GLY A 106 -0.15 -1.00 -14.03
CA GLY A 106 -0.46 -1.31 -12.65
C GLY A 106 -1.93 -1.63 -12.38
N CYS A 107 -2.44 -1.22 -11.22
CA CYS A 107 -3.83 -1.42 -10.82
C CYS A 107 -4.67 -0.16 -11.04
N ASN A 108 -5.80 -0.30 -11.70
CA ASN A 108 -6.82 0.75 -11.84
C ASN A 108 -8.05 0.39 -11.02
N GLY A 109 -8.03 0.73 -9.76
CA GLY A 109 -9.07 0.41 -8.79
C GLY A 109 -8.51 0.14 -7.40
N ALA A 110 -9.37 -0.06 -6.41
CA ALA A 110 -8.94 -0.44 -5.07
C ALA A 110 -8.52 -1.92 -5.03
N PRO A 111 -7.30 -2.24 -4.57
CA PRO A 111 -6.90 -3.61 -4.23
C PRO A 111 -7.82 -4.23 -3.17
N ASP A 112 -7.83 -5.55 -3.09
CA ASP A 112 -8.55 -6.27 -2.04
C ASP A 112 -7.85 -6.12 -0.69
N LEU A 113 -6.52 -6.24 -0.67
CA LEU A 113 -5.71 -6.04 0.52
C LEU A 113 -4.49 -5.16 0.20
N ILE A 114 -4.15 -4.25 1.12
CA ILE A 114 -2.92 -3.46 1.10
C ILE A 114 -2.15 -3.68 2.40
N VAL A 115 -0.82 -3.77 2.28
CA VAL A 115 0.11 -3.77 3.41
C VAL A 115 1.04 -2.58 3.29
N GLU A 116 1.17 -1.79 4.37
CA GLU A 116 2.17 -0.74 4.53
C GLU A 116 3.08 -1.08 5.70
N ILE A 117 4.39 -1.02 5.46
CA ILE A 117 5.42 -1.31 6.45
C ILE A 117 5.99 0.01 6.95
N LEU A 118 5.75 0.33 8.20
CA LEU A 118 6.22 1.59 8.76
C LEU A 118 7.73 1.59 8.94
N SER A 119 8.31 2.72 8.62
CA SER A 119 9.70 3.07 8.96
C SER A 119 9.71 4.07 10.11
N PRO A 120 10.83 4.21 10.85
CA PRO A 120 10.96 5.24 11.90
C PRO A 120 10.73 6.68 11.40
N LYS A 121 10.79 6.89 10.08
CA LYS A 121 10.55 8.17 9.43
C LYS A 121 9.12 8.37 8.95
N SER A 122 8.28 7.34 9.02
CA SER A 122 6.86 7.45 8.66
C SER A 122 6.19 8.39 9.65
N SER A 123 5.64 9.50 9.17
CA SER A 123 4.97 10.44 10.05
C SER A 123 3.57 9.93 10.43
N LYS A 124 3.09 10.32 11.60
CA LYS A 124 1.69 10.06 11.98
C LYS A 124 0.73 10.60 10.92
N HIS A 125 1.06 11.74 10.33
CA HIS A 125 0.25 12.36 9.27
C HIS A 125 0.16 11.46 8.02
N ASP A 126 1.26 10.83 7.62
CA ASP A 126 1.27 9.92 6.45
C ASP A 126 0.40 8.70 6.70
N VAL A 127 0.50 8.11 7.90
CA VAL A 127 -0.31 6.96 8.31
C VAL A 127 -1.80 7.32 8.32
N ASP A 128 -2.17 8.46 8.93
CA ASP A 128 -3.56 8.93 8.98
C ASP A 128 -4.11 9.26 7.58
N THR A 129 -3.27 9.81 6.70
CA THR A 129 -3.65 10.14 5.32
C THR A 129 -3.93 8.85 4.52
N LYS A 130 -3.02 7.88 4.54
CA LYS A 130 -3.18 6.61 3.85
C LYS A 130 -4.35 5.80 4.40
N PHE A 131 -4.54 5.78 5.72
CA PHE A 131 -5.69 5.13 6.35
C PHE A 131 -7.03 5.64 5.79
N LYS A 132 -7.22 6.96 5.78
CA LYS A 132 -8.43 7.58 5.23
C LYS A 132 -8.58 7.35 3.73
N LEU A 133 -7.47 7.42 3.02
CA LEU A 133 -7.43 7.22 1.58
C LEU A 133 -7.86 5.81 1.18
N TYR A 134 -7.33 4.79 1.82
CA TYR A 134 -7.67 3.39 1.56
C TYR A 134 -9.10 3.06 1.98
N GLN A 135 -9.57 3.62 3.09
CA GLN A 135 -10.97 3.50 3.50
C GLN A 135 -11.92 4.13 2.47
N GLU A 136 -11.65 5.35 2.02
CA GLU A 136 -12.48 6.08 1.05
C GLU A 136 -12.50 5.36 -0.31
N SER A 137 -11.38 4.79 -0.72
CA SER A 137 -11.26 4.09 -2.01
C SER A 137 -11.92 2.71 -2.02
N GLY A 138 -12.22 2.13 -0.85
CA GLY A 138 -12.86 0.83 -0.75
C GLY A 138 -11.89 -0.36 -0.73
N VAL A 139 -10.64 -0.16 -0.29
CA VAL A 139 -9.72 -1.27 0.01
C VAL A 139 -10.34 -2.12 1.12
N LYS A 140 -10.56 -3.41 0.87
CA LYS A 140 -11.32 -4.28 1.78
C LYS A 140 -10.59 -4.60 3.06
N GLU A 141 -9.26 -4.77 2.99
CA GLU A 141 -8.44 -5.01 4.17
C GLU A 141 -7.12 -4.22 4.08
N TYR A 142 -6.73 -3.60 5.18
CA TYR A 142 -5.52 -2.80 5.29
C TYR A 142 -4.67 -3.23 6.49
N TRP A 143 -3.41 -3.57 6.23
CA TRP A 143 -2.45 -3.95 7.25
C TRP A 143 -1.39 -2.88 7.44
N ILE A 144 -1.13 -2.54 8.70
CA ILE A 144 -0.02 -1.67 9.09
C ILE A 144 0.97 -2.51 9.88
N VAL A 145 2.20 -2.60 9.38
CA VAL A 145 3.27 -3.39 10.01
C VAL A 145 4.25 -2.44 10.68
N GLU A 146 4.31 -2.49 11.99
CA GLU A 146 5.22 -1.69 12.79
C GLU A 146 6.50 -2.47 13.05
N THR A 147 7.66 -1.92 12.62
CA THR A 147 8.93 -2.67 12.61
C THR A 147 9.74 -2.56 13.89
N GLU A 148 9.58 -1.49 14.68
CA GLU A 148 10.34 -1.29 15.92
C GLU A 148 9.71 -2.07 17.08
N GLU A 149 8.40 -1.92 17.29
CA GLU A 149 7.65 -2.62 18.35
C GLU A 149 7.15 -4.01 17.93
N ARG A 150 7.33 -4.39 16.66
CA ARG A 150 7.06 -5.71 16.08
C ARG A 150 5.62 -6.20 16.26
N PHE A 151 4.69 -5.43 15.77
CA PHE A 151 3.28 -5.82 15.70
C PHE A 151 2.67 -5.50 14.35
N VAL A 152 1.50 -6.10 14.09
CA VAL A 152 0.71 -5.87 12.89
C VAL A 152 -0.70 -5.46 13.29
N LEU A 153 -1.17 -4.33 12.75
CA LEU A 153 -2.55 -3.89 12.83
C LEU A 153 -3.29 -4.35 11.58
N VAL A 154 -4.46 -4.91 11.75
CA VAL A 154 -5.33 -5.37 10.66
C VAL A 154 -6.66 -4.62 10.75
N TYR A 155 -7.02 -3.93 9.69
CA TYR A 155 -8.28 -3.21 9.53
C TYR A 155 -9.08 -3.82 8.39
N SER A 156 -10.34 -4.14 8.65
CA SER A 156 -11.27 -4.65 7.63
C SER A 156 -12.36 -3.63 7.36
N LEU A 157 -12.71 -3.43 6.09
CA LEU A 157 -13.74 -2.47 5.68
C LEU A 157 -15.13 -3.07 5.88
N GLU A 158 -15.88 -2.50 6.81
CA GLU A 158 -17.27 -2.86 7.11
C GLU A 158 -18.15 -1.62 7.02
N ASN A 159 -19.19 -1.64 6.18
CA ASN A 159 -20.06 -0.47 5.96
C ASN A 159 -19.31 0.84 5.64
N ASN A 160 -18.26 0.75 4.83
CA ASN A 160 -17.36 1.86 4.45
C ASN A 160 -16.54 2.45 5.61
N ILE A 161 -16.37 1.74 6.71
CA ILE A 161 -15.55 2.16 7.85
C ILE A 161 -14.56 1.02 8.18
N TYR A 162 -13.31 1.35 8.45
CA TYR A 162 -12.33 0.38 8.91
C TYR A 162 -12.56 0.00 10.37
N ILE A 163 -12.77 -1.30 10.60
CA ILE A 163 -12.83 -1.91 11.92
C ILE A 163 -11.51 -2.61 12.18
N GLY A 164 -10.79 -2.16 13.20
CA GLY A 164 -9.51 -2.75 13.60
C GLY A 164 -9.69 -4.01 14.44
N GLN A 165 -8.81 -4.97 14.24
CA GLN A 165 -8.62 -6.09 15.17
C GLN A 165 -7.65 -5.65 16.28
N LYS A 166 -7.55 -6.44 17.37
CA LYS A 166 -6.46 -6.23 18.32
C LYS A 166 -5.10 -6.35 17.60
N PRO A 167 -4.06 -5.62 18.00
CA PRO A 167 -2.74 -5.77 17.45
C PRO A 167 -2.24 -7.22 17.55
N PHE A 168 -1.62 -7.74 16.50
CA PHE A 168 -0.98 -9.05 16.49
C PHE A 168 0.50 -8.87 16.79
N SER A 169 0.96 -9.46 17.89
CA SER A 169 2.35 -9.39 18.36
C SER A 169 3.08 -10.73 18.18
N VAL A 170 4.39 -10.74 18.41
CA VAL A 170 5.21 -11.95 18.33
C VAL A 170 4.64 -13.05 19.26
N GLY A 171 4.46 -14.25 18.71
CA GLY A 171 3.79 -15.36 19.37
C GLY A 171 2.33 -15.56 18.92
N GLU A 172 1.75 -14.61 18.19
CA GLU A 172 0.41 -14.70 17.63
C GLU A 172 0.43 -14.99 16.12
N ILE A 173 -0.74 -15.31 15.59
CA ILE A 173 -0.94 -15.57 14.14
C ILE A 173 -1.85 -14.48 13.58
N ILE A 174 -1.38 -13.77 12.57
CA ILE A 174 -2.19 -12.80 11.83
C ILE A 174 -3.29 -13.55 11.11
N GLN A 175 -4.53 -13.06 11.24
CA GLN A 175 -5.70 -13.62 10.58
C GLN A 175 -6.35 -12.55 9.70
N SER A 176 -6.36 -12.80 8.39
CA SER A 176 -7.13 -11.99 7.45
C SER A 176 -8.62 -12.27 7.62
N LYS A 177 -9.47 -11.24 7.57
CA LYS A 177 -10.92 -11.42 7.51
C LYS A 177 -11.41 -11.79 6.12
N ILE A 178 -10.79 -11.20 5.08
CA ILE A 178 -11.19 -11.44 3.70
C ILE A 178 -10.57 -12.72 3.13
N PHE A 179 -9.48 -13.21 3.73
CA PHE A 179 -8.81 -14.47 3.41
C PHE A 179 -8.61 -15.32 4.68
N PRO A 180 -9.68 -15.93 5.23
CA PRO A 180 -9.62 -16.57 6.56
C PRO A 180 -8.63 -17.73 6.67
N GLU A 181 -8.29 -18.34 5.52
CA GLU A 181 -7.30 -19.43 5.44
C GLU A 181 -5.86 -18.92 5.45
N MET A 182 -5.64 -17.65 5.13
CA MET A 182 -4.32 -17.02 5.18
C MET A 182 -3.93 -16.72 6.63
N LYS A 183 -3.04 -17.55 7.17
CA LYS A 183 -2.55 -17.47 8.55
C LYS A 183 -1.04 -17.27 8.54
N ILE A 184 -0.58 -16.13 9.02
CA ILE A 184 0.85 -15.77 9.04
C ILE A 184 1.31 -15.61 10.49
N PRO A 185 2.21 -16.49 11.00
CA PRO A 185 2.81 -16.29 12.31
C PRO A 185 3.60 -14.98 12.35
N VAL A 186 3.34 -14.13 13.36
CA VAL A 186 4.02 -12.83 13.48
C VAL A 186 5.54 -12.98 13.61
N VAL A 187 6.01 -14.07 14.23
CA VAL A 187 7.45 -14.38 14.33
C VAL A 187 8.12 -14.53 12.96
N ASP A 188 7.38 -15.01 11.96
CA ASP A 188 7.91 -15.16 10.60
C ASP A 188 8.03 -13.82 9.88
N VAL A 189 7.12 -12.87 10.17
CA VAL A 189 7.16 -11.50 9.62
C VAL A 189 8.44 -10.78 10.07
N PHE A 190 8.79 -10.92 11.33
CA PHE A 190 9.93 -10.24 11.95
C PHE A 190 11.20 -11.13 12.06
N HIS A 191 11.27 -12.19 11.28
CA HIS A 191 12.45 -13.05 11.25
C HIS A 191 13.69 -12.28 10.75
N LYS A 192 14.81 -12.38 11.46
CA LYS A 192 16.09 -11.71 11.16
C LYS A 192 16.10 -10.17 11.26
N ILE A 193 15.18 -9.57 12.03
CA ILE A 193 15.27 -8.13 12.35
C ILE A 193 15.50 -7.88 13.84
#